data_61b188d1ccc9ec2726a3ebc89b499de9
#
_entry.id   61b188d1ccc9ec2726a3ebc89b499de9
#
_cell.length_a   1.000
_cell.length_b   1.000
_cell.length_c   1.000
_cell.angle_alpha   90.00
_cell.angle_beta   90.00
_cell.angle_gamma   90.00
#
_symmetry.space_group_name_H-M   'P 1'
#
loop_
_entity.id
_entity.type
_entity.pdbx_description
1 polymer ?
#
loop_
_entity_poly.entity_id
_entity_poly.type
_entity_poly.pdbx_seq_one_letter_code
_entity_poly.pdbx_strand_id
1 'polypeptide(L)'
;MEKQKLKELLDTLHVELEHVDSVDETTQNVMTTLRADMERLMDGKKGTLHEDASLMVRMNGALNHFETDHPKLSMTIQHVLESLAKMGF
;
A
#
# COMPACT_ATOMS: atom_id res chain seq x y z
N MET A 1 -6.20 -15.43 9.05
CA MET A 1 -4.81 -15.63 8.67
C MET A 1 -4.28 -14.40 7.97
N GLU A 2 -2.98 -14.15 8.12
CA GLU A 2 -2.40 -12.90 7.62
C GLU A 2 -2.55 -12.69 6.12
N LYS A 3 -2.44 -13.75 5.34
CA LYS A 3 -2.54 -13.63 3.88
C LYS A 3 -3.92 -13.14 3.45
N GLN A 4 -4.97 -13.68 4.06
CA GLN A 4 -6.33 -13.25 3.75
C GLN A 4 -6.60 -11.85 4.29
N LYS A 5 -6.09 -11.55 5.47
CA LYS A 5 -6.21 -10.23 6.06
C LYS A 5 -5.53 -9.18 5.18
N LEU A 6 -4.36 -9.52 4.65
CA LEU A 6 -3.65 -8.64 3.74
C LEU A 6 -4.49 -8.35 2.49
N LYS A 7 -5.11 -9.39 1.94
CA LYS A 7 -5.96 -9.23 0.76
C LYS A 7 -7.13 -8.28 1.04
N GLU A 8 -7.77 -8.43 2.19
CA GLU A 8 -8.87 -7.57 2.59
C GLU A 8 -8.41 -6.13 2.75
N LEU A 9 -7.23 -5.93 3.34
CA LEU A 9 -6.67 -4.60 3.52
C LEU A 9 -6.34 -3.96 2.18
N LEU A 10 -5.82 -4.75 1.24
CA LEU A 10 -5.51 -4.26 -0.10
C LEU A 10 -6.77 -3.86 -0.85
N ASP A 11 -7.84 -4.63 -0.71
CA ASP A 11 -9.12 -4.30 -1.32
C ASP A 11 -9.64 -2.97 -0.76
N THR A 12 -9.57 -2.80 0.56
CA THR A 12 -9.98 -1.57 1.21
C THR A 12 -9.14 -0.40 0.73
N LEU A 13 -7.84 -0.59 0.66
CA LEU A 13 -6.91 0.44 0.21
C LEU A 13 -7.22 0.85 -1.23
N HIS A 14 -7.53 -0.14 -2.08
CA HIS A 14 -7.87 0.15 -3.48
C HIS A 14 -9.10 1.04 -3.57
N VAL A 15 -10.13 0.72 -2.80
CA VAL A 15 -11.35 1.52 -2.76
C VAL A 15 -11.07 2.94 -2.26
N GLU A 16 -10.26 3.05 -1.22
CA GLU A 16 -9.93 4.36 -0.67
C GLU A 16 -9.12 5.20 -1.65
N LEU A 17 -8.22 4.57 -2.41
CA LEU A 17 -7.46 5.28 -3.44
C LEU A 17 -8.36 5.84 -4.53
N GLU A 18 -9.43 5.13 -4.87
CA GLU A 18 -10.38 5.60 -5.88
C GLU A 18 -11.11 6.87 -5.43
N HIS A 19 -11.19 7.11 -4.13
CA HIS A 19 -11.85 8.29 -3.58
C HIS A 19 -10.91 9.48 -3.40
N VAL A 20 -9.63 9.28 -3.64
CA VAL A 20 -8.67 10.38 -3.58
C VAL A 20 -8.80 11.20 -4.86
N ASP A 21 -9.24 12.43 -4.71
CA ASP A 21 -9.40 13.35 -5.82
C ASP A 21 -8.36 14.44 -5.69
N SER A 22 -7.26 14.32 -6.42
CA SER A 22 -6.17 15.27 -6.35
C SER A 22 -5.62 15.55 -7.74
N VAL A 23 -5.35 16.84 -7.97
CA VAL A 23 -4.70 17.26 -9.22
C VAL A 23 -3.19 17.43 -9.01
N ASP A 24 -2.73 17.19 -7.79
CA ASP A 24 -1.31 17.29 -7.46
C ASP A 24 -0.52 16.16 -8.11
N GLU A 25 0.48 16.52 -8.90
CA GLU A 25 1.28 15.55 -9.63
C GLU A 25 2.02 14.58 -8.71
N THR A 26 2.55 15.09 -7.60
CA THR A 26 3.25 14.24 -6.64
C THR A 26 2.31 13.18 -6.06
N THR A 27 1.09 13.60 -5.69
CA THR A 27 0.09 12.68 -5.16
C THR A 27 -0.29 11.63 -6.20
N GLN A 28 -0.45 12.03 -7.45
CA GLN A 28 -0.78 11.08 -8.52
C GLN A 28 0.34 10.07 -8.72
N ASN A 29 1.59 10.50 -8.64
CA ASN A 29 2.73 9.60 -8.75
C ASN A 29 2.78 8.61 -7.60
N VAL A 30 2.53 9.08 -6.38
CA VAL A 30 2.49 8.20 -5.21
C VAL A 30 1.38 7.17 -5.36
N MET A 31 0.21 7.58 -5.82
CA MET A 31 -0.92 6.68 -6.04
C MET A 31 -0.61 5.63 -7.10
N THR A 32 0.02 6.03 -8.19
CA THR A 32 0.39 5.11 -9.27
C THR A 32 1.37 4.06 -8.77
N THR A 33 2.39 4.48 -8.03
CA THR A 33 3.38 3.58 -7.45
C THR A 33 2.72 2.62 -6.47
N LEU A 34 1.85 3.14 -5.61
CA LEU A 34 1.16 2.34 -4.62
C LEU A 34 0.26 1.28 -5.28
N ARG A 35 -0.46 1.65 -6.32
CA ARG A 35 -1.29 0.69 -7.06
C ARG A 35 -0.46 -0.42 -7.67
N ALA A 36 0.70 -0.09 -8.23
CA ALA A 36 1.59 -1.09 -8.81
C ALA A 36 2.08 -2.07 -7.74
N ASP A 37 2.44 -1.54 -6.57
CA ASP A 37 2.87 -2.39 -5.46
C ASP A 37 1.74 -3.28 -4.96
N MET A 38 0.52 -2.75 -4.89
CA MET A 38 -0.65 -3.52 -4.49
C MET A 38 -0.92 -4.67 -5.45
N GLU A 39 -0.80 -4.42 -6.75
CA GLU A 39 -1.00 -5.47 -7.75
C GLU A 39 0.01 -6.59 -7.60
N ARG A 40 1.27 -6.24 -7.31
CA ARG A 40 2.30 -7.25 -7.07
C ARG A 40 1.96 -8.11 -5.86
N LEU A 41 1.49 -7.48 -4.79
CA LEU A 41 1.12 -8.19 -3.57
C LEU A 41 -0.06 -9.13 -3.81
N MET A 42 -1.04 -8.69 -4.59
CA MET A 42 -2.21 -9.49 -4.89
C MET A 42 -1.89 -10.64 -5.85
N ASP A 43 -0.91 -10.44 -6.70
CA ASP A 43 -0.51 -11.44 -7.69
C ASP A 43 0.19 -12.64 -7.06
N GLY A 44 0.74 -12.47 -5.86
CA GLY A 44 1.31 -13.57 -5.11
C GLY A 44 2.61 -14.14 -5.64
N LYS A 45 3.34 -13.40 -6.44
CA LYS A 45 4.63 -13.85 -6.96
C LYS A 45 5.68 -13.71 -5.87
N LYS A 46 5.86 -14.76 -5.11
CA LYS A 46 6.69 -14.76 -3.92
C LYS A 46 8.13 -14.33 -4.13
N GLY A 47 8.76 -14.79 -5.20
CA GLY A 47 10.14 -14.42 -5.48
C GLY A 47 10.34 -12.93 -5.63
N THR A 48 9.45 -12.30 -6.38
CA THR A 48 9.51 -10.87 -6.61
C THR A 48 9.31 -10.07 -5.33
N LEU A 49 8.34 -10.51 -4.50
CA LEU A 49 8.02 -9.81 -3.26
C LEU A 49 9.18 -9.84 -2.27
N HIS A 50 9.82 -11.01 -2.12
CA HIS A 50 10.92 -11.16 -1.18
C HIS A 50 12.16 -10.37 -1.58
N GLU A 51 12.35 -10.16 -2.87
CA GLU A 51 13.51 -9.46 -3.37
C GLU A 51 13.33 -7.94 -3.34
N ASP A 52 12.11 -7.47 -3.18
CA ASP A 52 11.82 -6.04 -3.23
C ASP A 52 11.74 -5.43 -1.83
N ALA A 53 12.89 -5.27 -1.21
CA ALA A 53 12.97 -4.63 0.10
C ALA A 53 12.49 -3.19 0.06
N SER A 54 12.57 -2.54 -1.10
CA SER A 54 12.14 -1.17 -1.26
C SER A 54 10.62 -1.01 -1.22
N LEU A 55 9.88 -2.11 -1.32
CA LEU A 55 8.42 -2.08 -1.22
C LEU A 55 7.97 -1.44 0.09
N MET A 56 8.56 -1.88 1.21
CA MET A 56 8.22 -1.33 2.52
C MET A 56 8.55 0.15 2.59
N VAL A 57 9.67 0.55 2.03
CA VAL A 57 10.09 1.95 2.01
C VAL A 57 9.10 2.79 1.21
N ARG A 58 8.71 2.31 0.04
CA ARG A 58 7.76 3.04 -0.80
C ARG A 58 6.40 3.19 -0.13
N MET A 59 5.91 2.11 0.48
CA MET A 59 4.61 2.16 1.16
C MET A 59 4.65 3.06 2.38
N ASN A 60 5.76 3.05 3.10
CA ASN A 60 5.93 3.97 4.23
C ASN A 60 5.96 5.42 3.77
N GLY A 61 6.57 5.68 2.63
CA GLY A 61 6.55 7.00 2.02
C GLY A 61 5.15 7.46 1.65
N ALA A 62 4.35 6.54 1.10
CA ALA A 62 2.97 6.84 0.78
C ALA A 62 2.16 7.14 2.05
N LEU A 63 2.39 6.37 3.11
CA LEU A 63 1.75 6.61 4.39
C LEU A 63 2.02 8.03 4.88
N ASN A 64 3.27 8.44 4.87
CA ASN A 64 3.66 9.77 5.31
C ASN A 64 3.06 10.86 4.43
N HIS A 65 2.98 10.60 3.13
CA HIS A 65 2.43 11.58 2.19
C HIS A 65 0.95 11.85 2.46
N PHE A 66 0.19 10.80 2.76
CA PHE A 66 -1.26 10.93 2.97
C PHE A 66 -1.66 11.23 4.40
N GLU A 67 -0.72 11.18 5.34
CA GLU A 67 -1.02 11.30 6.77
C GLU A 67 -1.78 12.58 7.12
N THR A 68 -1.42 13.68 6.49
CA THR A 68 -2.04 14.98 6.78
C THR A 68 -3.39 15.16 6.10
N ASP A 69 -3.44 14.87 4.79
CA ASP A 69 -4.62 15.17 3.98
C ASP A 69 -5.64 14.03 3.95
N HIS A 70 -5.17 12.79 4.09
CA HIS A 70 -6.02 11.61 4.02
C HIS A 70 -5.66 10.64 5.13
N PRO A 71 -5.96 10.99 6.39
CA PRO A 71 -5.54 10.16 7.54
C PRO A 71 -6.10 8.76 7.52
N LYS A 72 -7.31 8.58 6.99
CA LYS A 72 -7.91 7.24 6.89
C LYS A 72 -7.13 6.36 5.93
N LEU A 73 -6.73 6.92 4.80
CA LEU A 73 -5.92 6.22 3.82
C LEU A 73 -4.56 5.85 4.41
N SER A 74 -3.95 6.79 5.11
CA SER A 74 -2.67 6.56 5.79
C SER A 74 -2.77 5.41 6.80
N MET A 75 -3.86 5.38 7.56
CA MET A 75 -4.08 4.32 8.54
C MET A 75 -4.22 2.95 7.87
N THR A 76 -4.90 2.90 6.74
CA THR A 76 -5.04 1.64 6.00
C THR A 76 -3.69 1.16 5.49
N ILE A 77 -2.86 2.07 4.99
CA ILE A 77 -1.51 1.74 4.54
C ILE A 77 -0.69 1.19 5.71
N GLN A 78 -0.82 1.80 6.90
CA GLN A 78 -0.13 1.33 8.09
C GLN A 78 -0.52 -0.11 8.42
N HIS A 79 -1.81 -0.44 8.32
CA HIS A 79 -2.29 -1.79 8.57
C HIS A 79 -1.70 -2.78 7.57
N VAL A 80 -1.57 -2.38 6.31
CA VAL A 80 -0.94 -3.21 5.29
C VAL A 80 0.52 -3.47 5.65
N LEU A 81 1.25 -2.43 6.07
CA LEU A 81 2.64 -2.57 6.48
C LEU A 81 2.78 -3.53 7.65
N GLU A 82 1.90 -3.42 8.65
CA GLU A 82 1.93 -4.30 9.80
C GLU A 82 1.68 -5.75 9.39
N SER A 83 0.74 -5.97 8.49
CA SER A 83 0.44 -7.31 8.00
C SER A 83 1.63 -7.91 7.25
N LEU A 84 2.29 -7.10 6.41
CA LEU A 84 3.47 -7.54 5.69
C LEU A 84 4.60 -7.90 6.65
N ALA A 85 4.80 -7.09 7.69
CA ALA A 85 5.84 -7.37 8.68
C ALA A 85 5.60 -8.72 9.36
N LYS A 86 4.34 -9.03 9.67
CA LYS A 86 3.99 -10.32 10.26
C LYS A 86 4.23 -11.49 9.33
N MET A 87 4.22 -11.23 8.02
CA MET A 87 4.46 -12.25 7.01
C MET A 87 5.95 -12.42 6.69
N GLY A 88 6.80 -11.66 7.33
CA GLY A 88 8.24 -11.78 7.15
C GLY A 88 8.85 -10.87 6.09
N PHE A 89 8.15 -9.84 5.72
CA PHE A 89 8.67 -8.84 4.77
C PHE A 89 9.64 -7.89 5.45
#